data_5ef16b11fafd2cc0295489fb073797ba
#
_entry.id   5ef16b11fafd2cc0295489fb073797ba
#
_cell.length_a   1.000
_cell.length_b   1.000
_cell.length_c   1.000
_cell.angle_alpha   90.00
_cell.angle_beta   90.00
_cell.angle_gamma   90.00
#
_symmetry.space_group_name_H-M   'P 1'
#
loop_
_entity.id
_entity.type
_entity.pdbx_description
1 polymer ?
#
loop_
_entity_poly.entity_id
_entity_poly.type
_entity_poly.pdbx_seq_one_letter_code
_entity_poly.pdbx_strand_id
1 'polypeptide(L)'
;MNGTAFQTQVRFRLTTPLWLLLSLIFLYSKTVAAEINMIDFTQPDEQQKWTSTNDNVMGGISTGGFIYDDGISQFRGELSLENNGGFSSINRSVESVNSDMDSIELKFVGDGRTYQLRFTTWIDGNRTNYKHSFETIKGEELKKVFQLNDFKAVFRGQLLSGAPRLEAQYIKQIGFLIADKQLLPFELNLIQIQFKTSQPIPSQEAD
;
A
#
# COMPACT_ATOMS: atom_id res chain seq x y z
N MET A 1 46.97 -77.60 21.97
CA MET A 1 46.71 -77.09 20.60
C MET A 1 45.88 -75.87 20.74
N ASN A 2 46.55 -74.68 20.52
CA ASN A 2 46.02 -73.34 20.78
C ASN A 2 45.28 -72.84 19.55
N GLY A 3 44.00 -72.47 19.68
CA GLY A 3 43.22 -71.75 18.65
C GLY A 3 42.94 -70.34 19.08
N THR A 4 43.71 -69.40 18.48
CA THR A 4 43.54 -67.97 18.67
C THR A 4 42.40 -67.45 17.79
N ALA A 5 41.33 -66.90 18.40
CA ALA A 5 40.24 -66.22 17.70
C ALA A 5 40.66 -64.78 17.37
N PHE A 6 40.64 -64.50 16.09
CA PHE A 6 40.88 -63.14 15.56
C PHE A 6 39.54 -62.37 15.62
N GLN A 7 39.46 -61.31 16.46
CA GLN A 7 38.34 -60.38 16.46
C GLN A 7 38.62 -59.25 15.48
N THR A 8 37.86 -59.17 14.41
CA THR A 8 37.91 -58.08 13.44
C THR A 8 37.03 -56.93 13.92
N GLN A 9 37.62 -55.86 14.38
CA GLN A 9 36.97 -54.58 14.73
C GLN A 9 36.64 -53.81 13.44
N VAL A 10 35.35 -53.74 13.05
CA VAL A 10 34.88 -52.89 11.96
C VAL A 10 34.62 -51.49 12.53
N ARG A 11 35.50 -50.51 12.23
CA ARG A 11 35.32 -49.12 12.56
C ARG A 11 34.52 -48.44 11.44
N PHE A 12 33.22 -48.19 11.65
CA PHE A 12 32.47 -47.29 10.80
C PHE A 12 32.90 -45.85 11.04
N ARG A 13 33.62 -45.26 10.07
CA ARG A 13 33.84 -43.82 10.03
C ARG A 13 32.62 -43.18 9.31
N LEU A 14 31.68 -42.59 10.05
CA LEU A 14 30.69 -41.67 9.52
C LEU A 14 31.37 -40.36 9.15
N THR A 15 31.81 -40.22 7.90
CA THR A 15 32.20 -38.95 7.32
C THR A 15 30.96 -38.31 6.71
N THR A 16 30.24 -37.52 7.48
CA THR A 16 29.21 -36.64 6.89
C THR A 16 29.91 -35.66 5.98
N PRO A 17 29.61 -35.61 4.68
CA PRO A 17 30.28 -34.72 3.78
C PRO A 17 29.90 -33.25 4.09
N LEU A 18 30.90 -32.40 4.26
CA LEU A 18 30.80 -30.98 4.63
C LEU A 18 29.85 -30.18 3.71
N TRP A 19 29.62 -30.63 2.48
CA TRP A 19 28.71 -30.00 1.52
C TRP A 19 27.21 -30.19 1.87
N LEU A 20 26.85 -31.22 2.65
CA LEU A 20 25.47 -31.37 3.18
C LEU A 20 25.13 -30.32 4.26
N LEU A 21 26.12 -29.85 5.02
CA LEU A 21 25.95 -28.74 5.98
C LEU A 21 25.82 -27.39 5.30
N LEU A 22 26.49 -27.16 4.17
CA LEU A 22 26.36 -25.92 3.37
C LEU A 22 25.00 -25.81 2.68
N SER A 23 24.35 -26.91 2.29
CA SER A 23 23.03 -26.87 1.66
C SER A 23 21.90 -26.52 2.65
N LEU A 24 22.11 -26.75 3.95
CA LEU A 24 21.12 -26.42 4.99
C LEU A 24 21.10 -24.91 5.33
N ILE A 25 22.18 -24.20 5.08
CA ILE A 25 22.28 -22.75 5.36
C ILE A 25 21.54 -21.92 4.31
N PHE A 26 21.36 -22.44 3.09
CA PHE A 26 20.63 -21.74 2.01
C PHE A 26 19.12 -21.75 2.17
N LEU A 27 18.54 -22.57 3.05
CA LEU A 27 17.08 -22.71 3.22
C LEU A 27 16.44 -21.73 4.20
N TYR A 28 17.23 -20.87 4.86
CA TYR A 28 16.73 -19.87 5.82
C TYR A 28 16.90 -18.41 5.37
N SER A 29 16.99 -18.14 4.09
CA SER A 29 16.78 -16.77 3.61
C SER A 29 15.32 -16.41 3.80
N LYS A 30 14.94 -15.91 4.97
CA LYS A 30 13.71 -15.14 5.13
C LYS A 30 13.82 -13.98 4.18
N THR A 31 13.07 -13.99 3.08
CA THR A 31 12.80 -12.79 2.30
C THR A 31 12.12 -11.82 3.24
N VAL A 32 12.87 -10.87 3.78
CA VAL A 32 12.29 -9.71 4.45
C VAL A 32 11.56 -8.95 3.36
N ALA A 33 10.24 -8.92 3.43
CA ALA A 33 9.44 -8.09 2.53
C ALA A 33 9.97 -6.65 2.61
N ALA A 34 10.22 -6.03 1.46
CA ALA A 34 10.71 -4.65 1.46
C ALA A 34 9.62 -3.74 2.02
N GLU A 35 9.94 -3.04 3.11
CA GLU A 35 9.05 -2.04 3.68
C GLU A 35 8.94 -0.84 2.74
N ILE A 36 7.72 -0.44 2.45
CA ILE A 36 7.48 0.75 1.63
C ILE A 36 7.40 1.98 2.52
N ASN A 37 8.31 2.92 2.30
CA ASN A 37 8.32 4.19 3.00
C ASN A 37 7.89 5.35 2.09
N MET A 38 8.01 5.15 0.77
CA MET A 38 7.72 6.17 -0.23
C MET A 38 7.21 5.53 -1.53
N ILE A 39 6.29 6.21 -2.19
CA ILE A 39 5.89 5.97 -3.57
C ILE A 39 6.27 7.21 -4.37
N ASP A 40 7.19 7.05 -5.30
CA ASP A 40 7.63 8.11 -6.21
C ASP A 40 6.91 7.94 -7.55
N PHE A 41 5.97 8.81 -7.82
CA PHE A 41 5.14 8.78 -9.02
C PHE A 41 5.86 9.33 -10.27
N THR A 42 7.07 9.84 -10.14
CA THR A 42 7.88 10.25 -11.30
C THR A 42 8.54 9.06 -12.01
N GLN A 43 8.46 7.88 -11.41
CA GLN A 43 9.03 6.67 -11.96
C GLN A 43 8.09 6.00 -12.98
N PRO A 44 8.54 5.72 -14.21
CA PRO A 44 7.66 5.19 -15.27
C PRO A 44 7.13 3.78 -15.00
N ASP A 45 7.85 2.98 -14.21
CA ASP A 45 7.41 1.63 -13.81
C ASP A 45 6.28 1.65 -12.76
N GLU A 46 6.05 2.81 -12.14
CA GLU A 46 5.01 2.97 -11.13
C GLU A 46 3.61 2.71 -11.72
N GLN A 47 3.36 3.12 -12.97
CA GLN A 47 2.07 2.91 -13.64
C GLN A 47 1.62 1.46 -13.63
N GLN A 48 2.53 0.51 -13.80
CA GLN A 48 2.21 -0.92 -13.90
C GLN A 48 1.73 -1.52 -12.57
N LYS A 49 1.95 -0.83 -11.45
CA LYS A 49 1.59 -1.27 -10.11
C LYS A 49 0.17 -0.88 -9.71
N TRP A 50 -0.50 -0.04 -10.53
CA TRP A 50 -1.83 0.49 -10.25
C TRP A 50 -2.90 -0.19 -11.09
N THR A 51 -4.02 -0.49 -10.45
CA THR A 51 -5.21 -1.06 -11.09
C THR A 51 -6.37 -0.10 -10.94
N SER A 52 -7.12 0.12 -12.03
CA SER A 52 -8.31 0.96 -12.04
C SER A 52 -9.57 0.15 -11.77
N THR A 53 -10.51 0.74 -11.05
CA THR A 53 -11.86 0.22 -10.84
C THR A 53 -12.85 1.37 -10.94
N ASN A 54 -13.75 1.27 -11.91
CA ASN A 54 -14.80 2.25 -12.16
C ASN A 54 -16.19 1.69 -11.80
N ASP A 55 -17.20 2.52 -11.81
CA ASP A 55 -18.58 2.14 -11.50
C ASP A 55 -19.21 1.17 -12.51
N ASN A 56 -18.55 0.86 -13.62
CA ASN A 56 -18.97 -0.15 -14.59
C ASN A 56 -19.11 -1.56 -13.94
N VAL A 57 -18.43 -1.83 -12.83
CA VAL A 57 -18.66 -3.05 -12.02
C VAL A 57 -20.09 -3.14 -11.44
N MET A 58 -20.83 -2.02 -11.45
CA MET A 58 -22.23 -1.93 -10.99
C MET A 58 -23.17 -1.41 -12.10
N GLY A 59 -22.70 -1.36 -13.35
CA GLY A 59 -23.48 -0.91 -14.50
C GLY A 59 -23.36 0.58 -14.82
N GLY A 60 -22.54 1.35 -14.10
CA GLY A 60 -22.21 2.74 -14.43
C GLY A 60 -21.36 2.84 -15.70
N ILE A 61 -21.13 4.05 -16.17
CA ILE A 61 -20.37 4.33 -17.39
C ILE A 61 -19.24 5.33 -17.19
N SER A 62 -18.86 5.63 -15.94
CA SER A 62 -17.68 6.44 -15.65
C SER A 62 -16.42 5.77 -16.20
N THR A 63 -15.49 6.57 -16.67
CA THR A 63 -14.17 6.14 -17.12
C THR A 63 -13.11 6.78 -16.24
N GLY A 64 -12.04 6.05 -16.01
CA GLY A 64 -10.90 6.59 -15.29
C GLY A 64 -9.77 5.58 -15.15
N GLY A 65 -8.56 6.09 -15.02
CA GLY A 65 -7.39 5.26 -14.93
C GLY A 65 -6.16 6.01 -14.47
N PHE A 66 -5.10 5.24 -14.24
CA PHE A 66 -3.79 5.75 -13.91
C PHE A 66 -2.91 5.71 -15.16
N ILE A 67 -2.33 6.84 -15.53
CA ILE A 67 -1.54 7.01 -16.74
C ILE A 67 -0.23 7.70 -16.36
N TYR A 68 0.86 7.23 -16.94
CA TYR A 68 2.14 7.91 -16.91
C TYR A 68 2.44 8.46 -18.31
N ASP A 69 2.64 9.75 -18.41
CA ASP A 69 2.92 10.44 -19.66
C ASP A 69 3.90 11.58 -19.40
N ASP A 70 5.01 11.60 -20.15
CA ASP A 70 6.05 12.64 -20.11
C ASP A 70 6.52 13.01 -18.68
N GLY A 71 6.78 12.03 -17.85
CA GLY A 71 7.24 12.23 -16.47
C GLY A 71 6.15 12.54 -15.45
N ILE A 72 4.87 12.56 -15.87
CA ILE A 72 3.72 12.90 -15.03
C ILE A 72 2.82 11.69 -14.86
N SER A 73 2.57 11.32 -13.61
CA SER A 73 1.59 10.30 -13.25
C SER A 73 0.24 10.92 -12.96
N GLN A 74 -0.79 10.51 -13.70
CA GLN A 74 -2.12 11.11 -13.66
C GLN A 74 -3.18 10.07 -13.29
N PHE A 75 -3.98 10.36 -12.30
CA PHE A 75 -5.28 9.73 -12.12
C PHE A 75 -6.32 10.62 -12.78
N ARG A 76 -6.80 10.19 -13.97
CA ARG A 76 -7.72 11.00 -14.78
C ARG A 76 -8.84 10.19 -15.40
N GLY A 77 -9.89 10.86 -15.79
CA GLY A 77 -11.05 10.26 -16.43
C GLY A 77 -12.25 11.19 -16.51
N GLU A 78 -13.43 10.61 -16.63
CA GLU A 78 -14.70 11.33 -16.68
C GLU A 78 -15.74 10.56 -15.85
N LEU A 79 -16.43 11.28 -14.95
CA LEU A 79 -17.52 10.70 -14.17
C LEU A 79 -18.86 10.84 -14.91
N SER A 80 -19.66 9.79 -14.82
CA SER A 80 -21.06 9.79 -15.21
C SER A 80 -21.93 9.33 -14.05
N LEU A 81 -23.08 10.00 -13.82
CA LEU A 81 -24.05 9.58 -12.82
C LEU A 81 -25.12 8.64 -13.37
N GLU A 82 -25.04 8.28 -14.65
CA GLU A 82 -25.97 7.34 -15.27
C GLU A 82 -25.88 5.97 -14.57
N ASN A 83 -27.02 5.28 -14.53
CA ASN A 83 -27.15 3.95 -13.94
C ASN A 83 -26.70 3.87 -12.46
N ASN A 84 -26.89 4.93 -11.69
CA ASN A 84 -26.39 5.07 -10.32
C ASN A 84 -24.85 4.96 -10.19
N GLY A 85 -24.14 5.31 -11.27
CA GLY A 85 -22.69 5.44 -11.28
C GLY A 85 -22.19 6.65 -10.49
N GLY A 86 -20.99 7.11 -10.77
CA GLY A 86 -20.40 8.32 -10.23
C GLY A 86 -19.15 8.11 -9.41
N PHE A 87 -18.36 7.08 -9.71
CA PHE A 87 -17.03 6.96 -9.14
C PHE A 87 -15.99 6.37 -10.11
N SER A 88 -14.76 6.74 -9.86
CA SER A 88 -13.58 6.09 -10.40
C SER A 88 -12.55 5.93 -9.29
N SER A 89 -11.77 4.87 -9.33
CA SER A 89 -10.72 4.62 -8.36
C SER A 89 -9.51 3.94 -8.99
N ILE A 90 -8.35 4.19 -8.37
CA ILE A 90 -7.12 3.48 -8.64
C ILE A 90 -6.58 2.91 -7.33
N ASN A 91 -5.97 1.73 -7.39
CA ASN A 91 -5.44 1.03 -6.22
C ASN A 91 -4.12 0.35 -6.56
N ARG A 92 -3.23 0.34 -5.58
CA ARG A 92 -1.94 -0.36 -5.61
C ARG A 92 -1.80 -1.23 -4.38
N SER A 93 -1.32 -2.46 -4.57
CA SER A 93 -0.90 -3.32 -3.45
C SER A 93 0.41 -2.83 -2.85
N VAL A 94 0.54 -2.96 -1.54
CA VAL A 94 1.77 -2.72 -0.79
C VAL A 94 2.08 -3.97 0.03
N GLU A 95 3.35 -4.36 0.10
CA GLU A 95 3.75 -5.56 0.82
C GLU A 95 3.71 -5.34 2.33
N SER A 96 4.40 -4.30 2.80
CA SER A 96 4.40 -3.90 4.20
C SER A 96 4.69 -2.39 4.34
N VAL A 97 4.17 -1.81 5.41
CA VAL A 97 4.50 -0.47 5.88
C VAL A 97 5.01 -0.62 7.31
N ASN A 98 6.05 0.13 7.66
CA ASN A 98 6.62 0.07 9.01
C ASN A 98 5.57 0.47 10.05
N SER A 99 5.51 -0.28 11.15
CA SER A 99 4.53 -0.09 12.24
C SER A 99 4.63 1.27 12.92
N ASP A 100 5.80 1.89 12.88
CA ASP A 100 6.05 3.18 13.54
C ASP A 100 5.52 4.38 12.74
N MET A 101 5.03 4.14 11.53
CA MET A 101 4.43 5.18 10.69
C MET A 101 3.03 5.50 11.19
N ASP A 102 2.75 6.77 11.42
CA ASP A 102 1.46 7.26 11.92
C ASP A 102 0.82 8.32 11.04
N SER A 103 1.55 8.78 10.03
CA SER A 103 1.10 9.82 9.12
C SER A 103 1.60 9.60 7.69
N ILE A 104 0.97 10.31 6.75
CA ILE A 104 1.27 10.26 5.33
C ILE A 104 1.33 11.66 4.80
N GLU A 105 2.39 11.96 4.08
CA GLU A 105 2.51 13.16 3.27
C GLU A 105 2.22 12.81 1.81
N LEU A 106 1.27 13.52 1.20
CA LEU A 106 0.91 13.41 -0.22
C LEU A 106 1.27 14.72 -0.92
N LYS A 107 2.03 14.62 -2.02
CA LYS A 107 2.39 15.73 -2.91
C LYS A 107 1.72 15.52 -4.27
N PHE A 108 0.97 16.52 -4.73
CA PHE A 108 0.13 16.42 -5.93
C PHE A 108 -0.19 17.78 -6.54
N VAL A 109 -0.67 17.78 -7.80
CA VAL A 109 -1.35 18.91 -8.45
C VAL A 109 -2.79 18.50 -8.74
N GLY A 110 -3.75 19.30 -8.32
CA GLY A 110 -5.16 19.00 -8.49
C GLY A 110 -5.88 19.86 -9.53
N ASP A 111 -7.13 19.53 -9.76
CA ASP A 111 -8.03 20.18 -10.73
C ASP A 111 -9.14 21.04 -10.09
N GLY A 112 -9.13 21.18 -8.75
CA GLY A 112 -10.15 21.87 -7.97
C GLY A 112 -11.26 20.96 -7.46
N ARG A 113 -11.18 19.62 -7.71
CA ARG A 113 -12.16 18.65 -7.27
C ARG A 113 -11.77 18.01 -5.93
N THR A 114 -12.69 17.26 -5.35
CA THR A 114 -12.48 16.54 -4.07
C THR A 114 -12.20 15.07 -4.32
N TYR A 115 -11.06 14.63 -3.82
CA TYR A 115 -10.61 13.24 -3.90
C TYR A 115 -10.62 12.57 -2.53
N GLN A 116 -10.47 11.26 -2.52
CA GLN A 116 -10.27 10.45 -1.32
C GLN A 116 -8.95 9.70 -1.42
N LEU A 117 -8.10 9.85 -0.40
CA LEU A 117 -7.02 8.91 -0.15
C LEU A 117 -7.59 7.70 0.58
N ARG A 118 -7.26 6.50 0.11
CA ARG A 118 -7.86 5.25 0.58
C ARG A 118 -6.81 4.24 0.99
N PHE A 119 -7.12 3.50 2.05
CA PHE A 119 -6.36 2.34 2.46
C PHE A 119 -7.24 1.12 2.61
N THR A 120 -6.65 -0.04 2.36
CA THR A 120 -7.27 -1.32 2.69
C THR A 120 -6.34 -2.07 3.63
N THR A 121 -6.90 -2.55 4.73
CA THR A 121 -6.19 -3.43 5.66
C THR A 121 -6.72 -4.85 5.55
N TRP A 122 -5.87 -5.80 5.96
CA TRP A 122 -6.25 -7.19 6.18
C TRP A 122 -5.82 -7.61 7.57
N ILE A 123 -6.79 -7.90 8.44
CA ILE A 123 -6.56 -8.33 9.82
C ILE A 123 -7.38 -9.62 10.03
N ASP A 124 -6.72 -10.71 10.35
CA ASP A 124 -7.35 -12.03 10.60
C ASP A 124 -8.35 -12.46 9.51
N GLY A 125 -7.99 -12.25 8.25
CA GLY A 125 -8.83 -12.56 7.10
C GLY A 125 -9.94 -11.52 6.80
N ASN A 126 -10.10 -10.51 7.64
CA ASN A 126 -11.10 -9.46 7.47
C ASN A 126 -10.52 -8.26 6.72
N ARG A 127 -11.20 -7.89 5.64
CA ARG A 127 -10.86 -6.71 4.85
C ARG A 127 -11.61 -5.49 5.36
N THR A 128 -10.88 -4.40 5.65
CA THR A 128 -11.49 -3.11 6.00
C THR A 128 -10.94 -2.02 5.08
N ASN A 129 -11.82 -1.18 4.54
CA ASN A 129 -11.43 -0.03 3.74
C ASN A 129 -11.56 1.24 4.58
N TYR A 130 -10.60 2.15 4.41
CA TYR A 130 -10.56 3.44 5.07
C TYR A 130 -10.48 4.56 4.04
N LYS A 131 -11.01 5.73 4.39
CA LYS A 131 -10.94 6.93 3.56
C LYS A 131 -10.62 8.17 4.35
N HIS A 132 -9.94 9.10 3.69
CA HIS A 132 -9.86 10.51 4.07
C HIS A 132 -10.11 11.35 2.82
N SER A 133 -11.06 12.29 2.87
CA SER A 133 -11.34 13.18 1.75
C SER A 133 -10.42 14.40 1.79
N PHE A 134 -10.01 14.88 0.61
CA PHE A 134 -9.21 16.10 0.50
C PHE A 134 -9.62 16.91 -0.73
N GLU A 135 -9.65 18.20 -0.55
CA GLU A 135 -9.89 19.17 -1.60
C GLU A 135 -8.58 19.54 -2.29
N THR A 136 -8.68 19.83 -3.58
CA THR A 136 -7.57 20.30 -4.40
C THR A 136 -7.83 21.73 -4.88
N ILE A 137 -6.78 22.39 -5.35
CA ILE A 137 -6.86 23.71 -6.00
C ILE A 137 -6.35 23.53 -7.44
N LYS A 138 -7.10 24.04 -8.40
CA LYS A 138 -6.80 23.83 -9.82
C LYS A 138 -5.43 24.40 -10.19
N GLY A 139 -4.56 23.51 -10.67
CA GLY A 139 -3.22 23.85 -11.16
C GLY A 139 -2.20 24.17 -10.07
N GLU A 140 -2.57 24.04 -8.78
CA GLU A 140 -1.63 24.26 -7.68
C GLU A 140 -0.98 22.96 -7.22
N GLU A 141 0.33 22.99 -7.07
CA GLU A 141 1.06 21.91 -6.38
C GLU A 141 0.83 22.05 -4.87
N LEU A 142 0.26 21.05 -4.28
CA LEU A 142 -0.05 21.00 -2.85
C LEU A 142 0.68 19.84 -2.18
N LYS A 143 0.99 20.08 -0.90
CA LYS A 143 1.49 19.07 0.01
C LYS A 143 0.54 18.97 1.21
N LYS A 144 -0.07 17.80 1.41
CA LYS A 144 -0.97 17.53 2.53
C LYS A 144 -0.47 16.40 3.40
N VAL A 145 -0.58 16.57 4.71
CA VAL A 145 -0.27 15.53 5.70
C VAL A 145 -1.58 15.03 6.28
N PHE A 146 -1.72 13.71 6.34
CA PHE A 146 -2.88 13.00 6.89
C PHE A 146 -2.40 12.12 8.04
N GLN A 147 -3.04 12.25 9.20
CA GLN A 147 -2.81 11.32 10.30
C GLN A 147 -3.60 10.03 10.05
N LEU A 148 -3.02 8.86 10.28
CA LEU A 148 -3.72 7.58 10.10
C LEU A 148 -5.00 7.50 10.94
N ASN A 149 -5.00 8.12 12.11
CA ASN A 149 -6.16 8.18 13.01
C ASN A 149 -7.36 8.97 12.47
N ASP A 150 -7.15 9.83 11.46
CA ASP A 150 -8.21 10.65 10.87
C ASP A 150 -8.99 9.90 9.79
N PHE A 151 -8.47 8.77 9.33
CA PHE A 151 -9.14 7.94 8.36
C PHE A 151 -10.38 7.26 8.97
N LYS A 152 -11.45 7.25 8.20
CA LYS A 152 -12.73 6.63 8.58
C LYS A 152 -12.92 5.32 7.86
N ALA A 153 -13.25 4.28 8.61
CA ALA A 153 -13.60 2.98 8.04
C ALA A 153 -14.91 3.07 7.25
N VAL A 154 -14.95 2.40 6.08
CA VAL A 154 -16.12 2.44 5.19
C VAL A 154 -16.39 1.08 4.55
N PHE A 155 -17.68 0.82 4.33
CA PHE A 155 -18.17 -0.29 3.52
C PHE A 155 -19.15 0.23 2.48
N ARG A 156 -18.90 0.01 1.18
CA ARG A 156 -19.75 0.49 0.07
C ARG A 156 -20.10 1.98 0.19
N GLY A 157 -19.12 2.81 0.56
CA GLY A 157 -19.30 4.26 0.73
C GLY A 157 -19.90 4.71 2.05
N GLN A 158 -20.52 3.82 2.83
CA GLN A 158 -21.11 4.12 4.14
C GLN A 158 -20.05 4.00 5.25
N LEU A 159 -20.13 4.87 6.26
CA LEU A 159 -19.26 4.78 7.45
C LEU A 159 -19.53 3.48 8.21
N LEU A 160 -18.47 2.79 8.58
CA LEU A 160 -18.52 1.57 9.36
C LEU A 160 -18.20 1.88 10.82
N SER A 161 -19.18 1.72 11.72
CA SER A 161 -18.97 1.88 13.16
C SER A 161 -18.32 0.62 13.76
N GLY A 162 -17.48 0.83 14.80
CA GLY A 162 -16.84 -0.27 15.52
C GLY A 162 -15.68 -0.94 14.78
N ALA A 163 -15.27 -0.44 13.62
CA ALA A 163 -14.09 -0.92 12.94
C ALA A 163 -12.81 -0.56 13.73
N PRO A 164 -11.74 -1.37 13.64
CA PRO A 164 -10.46 -1.04 14.24
C PRO A 164 -9.92 0.29 13.68
N ARG A 165 -8.99 0.90 14.37
CA ARG A 165 -8.26 2.06 13.83
C ARG A 165 -7.34 1.62 12.70
N LEU A 166 -7.06 2.55 11.78
CA LEU A 166 -6.07 2.32 10.73
C LEU A 166 -4.68 2.33 11.34
N GLU A 167 -3.96 1.21 11.21
CA GLU A 167 -2.56 1.06 11.63
C GLU A 167 -1.71 0.69 10.43
N ALA A 168 -0.51 1.29 10.33
CA ALA A 168 0.38 1.16 9.18
C ALA A 168 0.72 -0.30 8.83
N GLN A 169 1.03 -1.10 9.82
CA GLN A 169 1.44 -2.52 9.65
C GLN A 169 0.38 -3.40 8.98
N TYR A 170 -0.91 -3.03 9.05
CA TYR A 170 -2.01 -3.79 8.44
C TYR A 170 -2.39 -3.29 7.05
N ILE A 171 -1.80 -2.19 6.57
CA ILE A 171 -2.05 -1.66 5.23
C ILE A 171 -1.55 -2.66 4.18
N LYS A 172 -2.43 -3.04 3.26
CA LYS A 172 -2.15 -3.93 2.13
C LYS A 172 -2.44 -3.28 0.77
N GLN A 173 -3.23 -2.22 0.76
CA GLN A 173 -3.46 -1.43 -0.45
C GLN A 173 -3.56 0.05 -0.10
N ILE A 174 -3.07 0.86 -1.03
CA ILE A 174 -3.26 2.31 -1.07
C ILE A 174 -3.99 2.67 -2.36
N GLY A 175 -4.82 3.69 -2.33
CA GLY A 175 -5.56 4.09 -3.53
C GLY A 175 -6.08 5.51 -3.47
N PHE A 176 -6.59 5.94 -4.61
CA PHE A 176 -7.33 7.18 -4.76
C PHE A 176 -8.70 6.88 -5.32
N LEU A 177 -9.68 7.67 -4.92
CA LEU A 177 -11.04 7.58 -5.43
C LEU A 177 -11.61 8.97 -5.61
N ILE A 178 -12.36 9.18 -6.69
CA ILE A 178 -13.20 10.34 -6.90
C ILE A 178 -14.67 9.90 -6.98
N ALA A 179 -15.54 10.60 -6.23
CA ALA A 179 -16.98 10.37 -6.22
C ALA A 179 -17.69 11.64 -5.71
N ASP A 180 -17.33 12.78 -6.27
CA ASP A 180 -17.80 14.11 -5.85
C ASP A 180 -19.11 14.54 -6.57
N LYS A 181 -19.69 13.65 -7.38
CA LYS A 181 -20.96 13.85 -8.11
C LYS A 181 -20.91 14.97 -9.17
N GLN A 182 -19.75 15.34 -9.65
CA GLN A 182 -19.59 16.31 -10.73
C GLN A 182 -19.40 15.59 -12.06
N LEU A 183 -20.26 15.92 -13.06
CA LEU A 183 -20.25 15.36 -14.43
C LEU A 183 -19.18 16.07 -15.29
N LEU A 184 -17.94 16.03 -14.91
CA LEU A 184 -16.84 16.67 -15.62
C LEU A 184 -15.62 15.76 -15.64
N PRO A 185 -14.73 15.94 -16.61
CA PRO A 185 -13.40 15.34 -16.54
C PRO A 185 -12.72 15.66 -15.21
N PHE A 186 -11.92 14.73 -14.73
CA PHE A 186 -11.11 14.91 -13.54
C PHE A 186 -9.65 14.57 -13.82
N GLU A 187 -8.76 15.23 -13.11
CA GLU A 187 -7.32 15.01 -13.22
C GLU A 187 -6.61 15.33 -11.91
N LEU A 188 -5.94 14.34 -11.37
CA LEU A 188 -5.06 14.46 -10.20
C LEU A 188 -3.67 14.00 -10.60
N ASN A 189 -2.72 14.94 -10.70
CA ASN A 189 -1.32 14.65 -10.97
C ASN A 189 -0.63 14.27 -9.67
N LEU A 190 -0.19 13.04 -9.56
CA LEU A 190 0.46 12.50 -8.38
C LEU A 190 1.98 12.66 -8.49
N ILE A 191 2.61 13.14 -7.43
CA ILE A 191 4.06 13.36 -7.39
C ILE A 191 4.71 12.39 -6.41
N GLN A 192 4.22 12.35 -5.17
CA GLN A 192 4.84 11.51 -4.13
C GLN A 192 3.86 11.19 -3.01
N ILE A 193 3.98 9.98 -2.48
CA ILE A 193 3.46 9.60 -1.16
C ILE A 193 4.64 9.24 -0.29
N GLN A 194 4.68 9.76 0.93
CA GLN A 194 5.67 9.43 1.93
C GLN A 194 4.99 9.07 3.24
N PHE A 195 5.26 7.87 3.76
CA PHE A 195 4.89 7.48 5.11
C PHE A 195 5.88 8.09 6.09
N LYS A 196 5.37 8.61 7.20
CA LYS A 196 6.15 9.33 8.21
C LYS A 196 5.78 8.90 9.61
N THR A 197 6.74 9.00 10.50
CA THR A 197 6.54 8.95 11.95
C THR A 197 6.43 10.38 12.45
N SER A 198 5.40 10.70 13.23
CA SER A 198 5.33 11.99 13.93
C SER A 198 6.50 12.08 14.88
N GLN A 199 7.34 13.10 14.72
CA GLN A 199 8.41 13.34 15.69
C GLN A 199 7.78 13.59 17.06
N PRO A 200 8.29 13.03 18.15
CA PRO A 200 7.86 13.43 19.49
C PRO A 200 8.01 14.94 19.59
N ILE A 201 6.96 15.64 20.01
CA ILE A 201 7.08 17.05 20.37
C ILE A 201 8.16 17.12 21.44
N PRO A 202 9.27 17.87 21.26
CA PRO A 202 10.26 18.02 22.31
C PRO A 202 9.51 18.49 23.56
N SER A 203 9.59 17.72 24.63
CA SER A 203 9.08 18.15 25.92
C SER A 203 9.76 19.49 26.23
N GLN A 204 9.00 20.57 26.28
CA GLN A 204 9.50 21.82 26.85
C GLN A 204 9.90 21.46 28.28
N GLU A 205 11.20 21.40 28.53
CA GLU A 205 11.72 21.40 29.89
C GLU A 205 11.15 22.67 30.53
N ALA A 206 10.30 22.46 31.52
CA ALA A 206 9.83 23.54 32.35
C ALA A 206 11.00 23.96 33.26
N ASP A 207 11.57 25.15 32.97
CA ASP A 207 12.44 25.87 33.87
C ASP A 207 11.70 26.36 35.11
#